data_fcb5c42da17bd99c0554138a687ab0ca
#
_entry.id   fcb5c42da17bd99c0554138a687ab0ca
#
_cell.length_a   1.000
_cell.length_b   1.000
_cell.length_c   1.000
_cell.angle_alpha   90.00
_cell.angle_beta   90.00
_cell.angle_gamma   90.00
#
_symmetry.space_group_name_H-M   'P 1'
#
loop_
_entity.id
_entity.type
_entity.pdbx_description
1 polymer ?
#
loop_
_entity_poly.entity_id
_entity_poly.type
_entity_poly.pdbx_seq_one_letter_code
_entity_poly.pdbx_strand_id
1 'polypeptide(L)'
;MPENIGHVVQITGPAVDVQFPEGKLPPIYQAVRVVSDGFTVPNPVNVILEVQQHLGEGRVRCIAMEATEGMVRGMKAIDQDGPISVPVGRGTLGRVMNVIGEPVDKLGPIEYKERMPIHRLAPAFDEQATTAEMFETGVKVIDLIQPFLKGGKIGLFGGAGVGKTVVIMELINNVAKNHGGFSVFAGVGERTREGNDLWLEMTESGVIKPGDPAHSKAALIYGQMTEPPGARLRVALTGLTVAEYFRDAEGADTLLFIDNIFRFTQAGSEVSALLGRMPSAVGYQPNLATEMGELQERITSTKKGSVTSVQAIYVPADDLTDPAPATTFAHLDATTVLSRALTEIGIYPAVDPLASTSRILDPRIVGEEHYDVAQLVKRTLQTYKDLQDIIAILGIDELSEDQKLTVARARKIQRFLSQPFHVAEQFTGAAGRYVKIADTVKGFKAIVEGKYDDIPEQAFYMKGPIEEVLEAAEKMKTAA
;
A
#
# COMPACT_ATOMS: atom_id res chain seq x y z
N MET A 1 22.63 22.33 24.85
CA MET A 1 23.18 23.53 24.16
C MET A 1 22.13 24.62 24.24
N PRO A 2 22.48 25.93 24.18
CA PRO A 2 21.41 26.94 24.10
C PRO A 2 20.59 26.70 22.84
N GLU A 3 19.26 26.79 22.98
CA GLU A 3 18.32 26.60 21.87
C GLU A 3 18.65 27.55 20.72
N ASN A 4 18.69 27.03 19.50
CA ASN A 4 18.84 27.81 18.29
C ASN A 4 17.48 28.36 17.88
N ILE A 5 17.23 29.64 18.14
CA ILE A 5 15.93 30.27 17.94
C ILE A 5 16.01 31.24 16.77
N GLY A 6 15.20 31.02 15.78
CA GLY A 6 14.91 31.94 14.67
C GLY A 6 13.55 32.64 14.85
N HIS A 7 13.21 33.48 13.88
CA HIS A 7 11.93 34.15 13.83
C HIS A 7 11.29 34.06 12.44
N VAL A 8 9.97 33.89 12.41
CA VAL A 8 9.19 33.89 11.17
C VAL A 8 9.26 35.25 10.49
N VAL A 9 9.69 35.31 9.24
CA VAL A 9 9.81 36.54 8.46
C VAL A 9 8.80 36.66 7.33
N GLN A 10 8.35 35.52 6.77
CA GLN A 10 7.33 35.49 5.72
C GLN A 10 6.50 34.21 5.81
N ILE A 11 5.21 34.32 5.49
CA ILE A 11 4.29 33.20 5.42
C ILE A 11 3.57 33.27 4.08
N THR A 12 3.65 32.22 3.29
CA THR A 12 2.97 32.09 1.99
C THR A 12 2.25 30.75 1.96
N GLY A 13 1.06 30.71 2.58
CA GLY A 13 0.36 29.46 2.82
C GLY A 13 1.21 28.49 3.64
N PRO A 14 1.44 27.25 3.19
CA PRO A 14 2.27 26.28 3.90
C PRO A 14 3.79 26.53 3.78
N ALA A 15 4.23 27.47 2.94
CA ALA A 15 5.64 27.87 2.86
C ALA A 15 5.93 29.00 3.85
N VAL A 16 6.91 28.80 4.72
CA VAL A 16 7.28 29.72 5.80
C VAL A 16 8.78 30.01 5.73
N ASP A 17 9.13 31.30 5.64
CA ASP A 17 10.52 31.72 5.68
C ASP A 17 10.88 32.12 7.12
N VAL A 18 12.00 31.58 7.60
CA VAL A 18 12.49 31.78 8.96
C VAL A 18 13.91 32.37 8.91
N GLN A 19 14.14 33.41 9.69
CA GLN A 19 15.44 34.01 9.90
C GLN A 19 16.13 33.44 11.12
N PHE A 20 17.31 32.86 10.97
CA PHE A 20 18.17 32.40 12.07
C PHE A 20 19.36 33.32 12.28
N PRO A 21 19.99 33.25 13.48
CA PRO A 21 21.24 33.96 13.74
C PRO A 21 22.35 33.55 12.76
N GLU A 22 23.26 34.46 12.47
CA GLU A 22 24.40 34.20 11.60
C GLU A 22 25.24 33.01 12.10
N GLY A 23 25.59 32.11 11.19
CA GLY A 23 26.37 30.90 11.49
C GLY A 23 25.58 29.76 12.19
N LYS A 24 24.25 29.92 12.42
CA LYS A 24 23.39 28.91 13.05
C LYS A 24 22.23 28.45 12.16
N LEU A 25 22.49 28.36 10.88
CA LEU A 25 21.47 27.97 9.91
C LEU A 25 21.15 26.46 10.00
N PRO A 26 19.89 26.05 10.22
CA PRO A 26 19.52 24.64 10.24
C PRO A 26 19.76 23.99 8.87
N PRO A 27 20.28 22.76 8.82
CA PRO A 27 20.47 22.03 7.56
C PRO A 27 19.13 21.68 6.90
N ILE A 28 19.18 21.28 5.62
CA ILE A 28 18.03 20.80 4.87
C ILE A 28 17.44 19.57 5.56
N TYR A 29 16.11 19.47 5.56
CA TYR A 29 15.27 18.45 6.24
C TYR A 29 15.21 18.57 7.77
N GLN A 30 15.89 19.55 8.36
CA GLN A 30 15.78 19.78 9.82
C GLN A 30 14.38 20.24 10.19
N ALA A 31 13.88 19.74 11.33
CA ALA A 31 12.60 20.16 11.88
C ALA A 31 12.76 21.49 12.64
N VAL A 32 11.80 22.38 12.47
CA VAL A 32 11.73 23.67 13.14
C VAL A 32 10.32 23.82 13.72
N ARG A 33 10.20 24.10 15.01
CA ARG A 33 8.92 24.30 15.70
C ARG A 33 8.61 25.77 15.82
N VAL A 34 7.48 26.23 15.25
CA VAL A 34 6.98 27.59 15.44
C VAL A 34 5.93 27.60 16.55
N VAL A 35 6.13 28.50 17.50
CA VAL A 35 5.24 28.66 18.66
C VAL A 35 4.75 30.10 18.80
N SER A 36 3.51 30.28 19.30
CA SER A 36 2.88 31.58 19.48
C SER A 36 3.19 32.25 20.83
N ASP A 37 4.23 31.79 21.55
CA ASP A 37 4.63 32.34 22.84
C ASP A 37 4.91 33.85 22.74
N GLY A 38 4.18 34.64 23.54
CA GLY A 38 4.30 36.11 23.53
C GLY A 38 3.42 36.81 22.49
N PHE A 39 2.56 36.08 21.75
CA PHE A 39 1.62 36.63 20.81
C PHE A 39 0.18 36.37 21.24
N THR A 40 -0.68 37.38 21.08
CA THR A 40 -2.14 37.19 21.27
C THR A 40 -2.75 36.75 19.95
N VAL A 41 -3.10 35.48 19.87
CA VAL A 41 -3.73 34.86 18.68
C VAL A 41 -4.99 34.12 19.10
N PRO A 42 -6.01 33.99 18.22
CA PRO A 42 -7.25 33.30 18.55
C PRO A 42 -7.05 31.85 18.99
N ASN A 43 -6.13 31.14 18.31
CA ASN A 43 -5.73 29.77 18.63
C ASN A 43 -4.21 29.70 18.81
N PRO A 44 -3.73 28.99 19.83
CA PRO A 44 -2.28 28.79 19.99
C PRO A 44 -1.67 28.14 18.75
N VAL A 45 -0.55 28.69 18.28
CA VAL A 45 0.23 28.10 17.17
C VAL A 45 1.32 27.22 17.77
N ASN A 46 1.39 25.99 17.34
CA ASN A 46 2.45 25.03 17.63
C ASN A 46 2.59 24.12 16.41
N VAL A 47 3.39 24.54 15.44
CA VAL A 47 3.46 23.92 14.11
C VAL A 47 4.88 23.47 13.82
N ILE A 48 5.04 22.24 13.36
CA ILE A 48 6.32 21.72 12.86
C ILE A 48 6.47 22.08 11.39
N LEU A 49 7.61 22.67 11.10
CA LEU A 49 8.09 22.97 9.75
C LEU A 49 9.28 22.07 9.43
N GLU A 50 9.52 21.84 8.13
CA GLU A 50 10.70 21.17 7.62
C GLU A 50 11.49 22.12 6.71
N VAL A 51 12.78 22.28 6.97
CA VAL A 51 13.68 23.11 6.15
C VAL A 51 13.84 22.48 4.77
N GLN A 52 13.51 23.24 3.70
CA GLN A 52 13.57 22.78 2.33
C GLN A 52 14.63 23.49 1.49
N GLN A 53 14.96 24.73 1.85
CA GLN A 53 15.85 25.54 1.04
C GLN A 53 16.53 26.62 1.90
N HIS A 54 17.82 26.88 1.61
CA HIS A 54 18.54 28.05 2.11
C HIS A 54 18.39 29.20 1.12
N LEU A 55 17.94 30.37 1.60
CA LEU A 55 17.68 31.54 0.77
C LEU A 55 18.83 32.55 0.79
N GLY A 56 19.85 32.30 1.60
CA GLY A 56 20.91 33.28 1.89
C GLY A 56 20.55 34.21 3.06
N GLU A 57 21.51 35.05 3.48
CA GLU A 57 21.35 36.03 4.58
C GLU A 57 20.76 35.44 5.89
N GLY A 58 21.08 34.17 6.21
CA GLY A 58 20.58 33.52 7.42
C GLY A 58 19.11 33.09 7.35
N ARG A 59 18.51 33.05 6.15
CA ARG A 59 17.13 32.64 5.95
C ARG A 59 17.03 31.24 5.40
N VAL A 60 16.04 30.53 5.91
CA VAL A 60 15.60 29.22 5.40
C VAL A 60 14.14 29.27 4.95
N ARG A 61 13.82 28.59 3.88
CA ARG A 61 12.44 28.31 3.48
C ARG A 61 12.04 26.93 3.97
N CYS A 62 10.95 26.89 4.72
CA CYS A 62 10.40 25.69 5.30
C CYS A 62 9.03 25.38 4.73
N ILE A 63 8.63 24.12 4.81
CA ILE A 63 7.26 23.67 4.50
C ILE A 63 6.62 23.17 5.79
N ALA A 64 5.39 23.64 6.04
CA ALA A 64 4.61 23.27 7.22
C ALA A 64 4.03 21.85 7.08
N MET A 65 4.07 21.11 8.20
CA MET A 65 3.43 19.81 8.36
C MET A 65 1.97 19.91 8.83
N GLU A 66 1.59 21.08 9.30
CA GLU A 66 0.24 21.38 9.81
C GLU A 66 -0.23 22.73 9.25
N ALA A 67 -1.48 23.06 9.51
CA ALA A 67 -2.07 24.31 9.08
C ALA A 67 -1.33 25.54 9.67
N THR A 68 -1.12 26.55 8.85
CA THR A 68 -0.38 27.77 9.22
C THR A 68 -1.27 28.94 9.64
N GLU A 69 -2.59 28.73 9.70
CA GLU A 69 -3.55 29.74 10.10
C GLU A 69 -3.30 30.23 11.52
N GLY A 70 -3.26 31.54 11.68
CA GLY A 70 -2.91 32.18 12.96
C GLY A 70 -1.43 32.42 13.18
N MET A 71 -0.55 31.88 12.33
CA MET A 71 0.88 32.18 12.36
C MET A 71 1.12 33.62 11.90
N VAL A 72 1.97 34.34 12.63
CA VAL A 72 2.32 35.74 12.28
C VAL A 72 3.83 35.96 12.27
N ARG A 73 4.26 36.97 11.56
CA ARG A 73 5.68 37.38 11.51
C ARG A 73 6.20 37.71 12.89
N GLY A 74 7.45 37.34 13.17
CA GLY A 74 8.09 37.55 14.45
C GLY A 74 7.90 36.41 15.45
N MET A 75 7.01 35.43 15.20
CA MET A 75 6.88 34.25 16.06
C MET A 75 8.21 33.49 16.15
N LYS A 76 8.47 32.89 17.31
CA LYS A 76 9.68 32.12 17.56
C LYS A 76 9.63 30.82 16.75
N ALA A 77 10.76 30.51 16.13
CA ALA A 77 10.98 29.28 15.39
C ALA A 77 12.17 28.55 16.00
N ILE A 78 11.91 27.46 16.68
CA ILE A 78 12.88 26.70 17.48
C ILE A 78 13.38 25.53 16.68
N ASP A 79 14.70 25.52 16.42
CA ASP A 79 15.38 24.38 15.81
C ASP A 79 15.27 23.14 16.71
N GLN A 80 14.90 22.01 16.13
CA GLN A 80 14.71 20.75 16.86
C GLN A 80 15.96 19.85 16.85
N ASP A 81 17.12 20.39 16.43
CA ASP A 81 18.41 19.69 16.40
C ASP A 81 18.42 18.38 15.56
N GLY A 82 17.45 18.19 14.66
CA GLY A 82 17.36 17.02 13.81
C GLY A 82 16.16 17.05 12.87
N PRO A 83 16.05 16.09 11.95
CA PRO A 83 14.88 15.95 11.10
C PRO A 83 13.64 15.53 11.90
N ILE A 84 12.46 15.64 11.25
CA ILE A 84 11.21 15.12 11.83
C ILE A 84 11.43 13.66 12.24
N SER A 85 11.20 13.36 13.51
CA SER A 85 11.28 12.02 14.05
C SER A 85 9.93 11.59 14.60
N VAL A 86 9.63 10.30 14.52
CA VAL A 86 8.33 9.73 14.87
C VAL A 86 8.49 8.56 15.84
N PRO A 87 7.51 8.31 16.74
CA PRO A 87 7.55 7.16 17.62
C PRO A 87 7.51 5.87 16.79
N VAL A 88 8.28 4.88 17.21
CA VAL A 88 8.35 3.57 16.57
C VAL A 88 8.19 2.45 17.60
N GLY A 89 7.95 1.23 17.12
CA GLY A 89 7.83 0.04 17.93
C GLY A 89 6.38 -0.33 18.26
N ARG A 90 6.24 -1.32 19.12
CA ARG A 90 4.94 -1.96 19.39
C ARG A 90 3.88 -1.03 19.97
N GLY A 91 4.27 0.06 20.62
CA GLY A 91 3.31 1.06 21.11
C GLY A 91 2.55 1.80 20.02
N THR A 92 3.00 1.74 18.75
CA THR A 92 2.29 2.30 17.61
C THR A 92 1.19 1.39 17.08
N LEU A 93 1.19 0.10 17.45
CA LEU A 93 0.20 -0.86 16.97
C LEU A 93 -1.18 -0.56 17.56
N GLY A 94 -2.20 -0.64 16.73
CA GLY A 94 -3.56 -0.30 17.11
C GLY A 94 -3.85 1.20 17.19
N ARG A 95 -2.87 2.05 16.87
CA ARG A 95 -2.95 3.50 16.96
C ARG A 95 -3.04 4.15 15.58
N VAL A 96 -3.63 5.33 15.56
CA VAL A 96 -3.70 6.22 14.40
C VAL A 96 -2.86 7.46 14.68
N MET A 97 -1.88 7.72 13.83
CA MET A 97 -0.94 8.85 13.97
C MET A 97 -1.02 9.80 12.77
N ASN A 98 -0.64 11.05 12.97
CA ASN A 98 -0.37 12.00 11.90
C ASN A 98 1.08 11.89 11.38
N VAL A 99 1.45 12.77 10.45
CA VAL A 99 2.78 12.80 9.79
C VAL A 99 3.95 12.97 10.76
N ILE A 100 3.77 13.68 11.87
CA ILE A 100 4.80 13.92 12.90
C ILE A 100 4.74 12.89 14.04
N GLY A 101 3.89 11.87 13.92
CA GLY A 101 3.77 10.79 14.89
C GLY A 101 2.93 11.13 16.10
N GLU A 102 2.07 12.14 16.04
CA GLU A 102 1.11 12.46 17.10
C GLU A 102 -0.17 11.63 16.94
N PRO A 103 -0.77 11.16 18.04
CA PRO A 103 -2.00 10.37 17.96
C PRO A 103 -3.20 11.24 17.56
N VAL A 104 -4.01 10.75 16.64
CA VAL A 104 -5.25 11.39 16.19
C VAL A 104 -6.51 10.58 16.55
N ASP A 105 -6.32 9.42 17.18
CA ASP A 105 -7.35 8.46 17.57
C ASP A 105 -8.04 8.76 18.93
N LYS A 106 -7.64 9.83 19.61
CA LYS A 106 -8.14 10.24 20.95
C LYS A 106 -7.91 9.19 22.06
N LEU A 107 -7.01 8.23 21.86
CA LEU A 107 -6.69 7.21 22.86
C LEU A 107 -5.53 7.63 23.82
N GLY A 108 -5.18 8.91 23.85
CA GLY A 108 -4.08 9.42 24.66
C GLY A 108 -2.70 9.28 23.99
N PRO A 109 -1.63 9.63 24.70
CA PRO A 109 -0.27 9.57 24.17
C PRO A 109 0.14 8.16 23.73
N ILE A 110 0.99 8.08 22.71
CA ILE A 110 1.58 6.81 22.29
C ILE A 110 2.77 6.51 23.20
N GLU A 111 2.80 5.32 23.78
CA GLU A 111 3.96 4.85 24.53
C GLU A 111 5.04 4.37 23.54
N TYR A 112 6.23 4.94 23.63
CA TYR A 112 7.36 4.55 22.79
C TYR A 112 8.65 4.53 23.58
N LYS A 113 9.58 3.68 23.16
CA LYS A 113 10.95 3.63 23.71
C LYS A 113 11.90 4.50 22.90
N GLU A 114 11.63 4.67 21.62
CA GLU A 114 12.51 5.30 20.65
C GLU A 114 11.71 6.12 19.65
N ARG A 115 12.33 7.17 19.13
CA ARG A 115 11.85 7.91 17.95
C ARG A 115 12.89 7.79 16.85
N MET A 116 12.44 7.61 15.63
CA MET A 116 13.33 7.51 14.45
C MET A 116 13.06 8.64 13.46
N PRO A 117 14.10 9.19 12.81
CA PRO A 117 13.93 10.21 11.78
C PRO A 117 13.24 9.61 10.54
N ILE A 118 12.36 10.39 9.93
CA ILE A 118 11.68 9.97 8.69
C ILE A 118 12.60 10.01 7.47
N HIS A 119 13.62 10.86 7.48
CA HIS A 119 14.67 10.89 6.47
C HIS A 119 15.80 9.93 6.85
N ARG A 120 15.85 8.81 6.14
CA ARG A 120 16.86 7.76 6.32
C ARG A 120 17.35 7.30 4.96
N LEU A 121 18.57 6.83 4.93
CA LEU A 121 19.12 6.16 3.74
C LEU A 121 18.50 4.77 3.58
N ALA A 122 18.47 4.28 2.34
CA ALA A 122 18.16 2.89 2.06
C ALA A 122 19.18 1.97 2.73
N PRO A 123 18.83 0.71 3.06
CA PRO A 123 19.76 -0.27 3.58
C PRO A 123 20.99 -0.41 2.67
N ALA A 124 22.17 -0.52 3.28
CA ALA A 124 23.42 -0.67 2.56
C ALA A 124 23.40 -1.95 1.72
N PHE A 125 24.21 -1.99 0.65
CA PHE A 125 24.23 -3.12 -0.28
C PHE A 125 24.53 -4.46 0.40
N ASP A 126 25.41 -4.45 1.40
CA ASP A 126 25.79 -5.63 2.17
C ASP A 126 24.74 -6.08 3.20
N GLU A 127 23.79 -5.22 3.54
CA GLU A 127 22.67 -5.54 4.44
C GLU A 127 21.48 -6.17 3.71
N GLN A 128 21.38 -6.00 2.40
CA GLN A 128 20.24 -6.49 1.61
C GLN A 128 20.29 -8.03 1.49
N ALA A 129 19.10 -8.64 1.46
CA ALA A 129 18.96 -10.05 1.16
C ALA A 129 19.22 -10.30 -0.34
N THR A 130 19.98 -11.34 -0.66
CA THR A 130 20.35 -11.68 -2.05
C THR A 130 19.43 -12.72 -2.68
N THR A 131 18.60 -13.41 -1.89
CA THR A 131 17.67 -14.45 -2.37
C THR A 131 16.30 -13.86 -2.60
N ALA A 132 15.73 -14.14 -3.78
CA ALA A 132 14.33 -13.82 -4.06
C ALA A 132 13.45 -14.91 -3.45
N GLU A 133 12.58 -14.53 -2.53
CA GLU A 133 11.62 -15.42 -1.88
C GLU A 133 10.20 -14.96 -2.17
N MET A 134 9.31 -15.91 -2.43
CA MET A 134 7.88 -15.63 -2.57
C MET A 134 7.27 -15.31 -1.21
N PHE A 135 6.47 -14.25 -1.17
CA PHE A 135 5.62 -13.90 -0.03
C PHE A 135 4.22 -14.51 -0.26
N GLU A 136 3.88 -15.56 0.48
CA GLU A 136 2.60 -16.23 0.36
C GLU A 136 1.48 -15.40 0.98
N THR A 137 0.48 -15.03 0.19
CA THR A 137 -0.63 -14.17 0.63
C THR A 137 -1.84 -14.96 1.13
N GLY A 138 -1.97 -16.22 0.75
CA GLY A 138 -3.13 -17.06 1.01
C GLY A 138 -4.34 -16.76 0.12
N VAL A 139 -4.17 -15.90 -0.88
CA VAL A 139 -5.16 -15.55 -1.89
C VAL A 139 -4.80 -16.23 -3.20
N LYS A 140 -5.60 -17.22 -3.61
CA LYS A 140 -5.30 -18.10 -4.75
C LYS A 140 -4.89 -17.38 -6.03
N VAL A 141 -5.65 -16.35 -6.43
CA VAL A 141 -5.38 -15.62 -7.68
C VAL A 141 -4.06 -14.84 -7.61
N ILE A 142 -3.73 -14.29 -6.45
CA ILE A 142 -2.46 -13.57 -6.23
C ILE A 142 -1.32 -14.56 -6.26
N ASP A 143 -1.37 -15.57 -5.40
CA ASP A 143 -0.26 -16.50 -5.22
C ASP A 143 0.03 -17.32 -6.47
N LEU A 144 -0.99 -17.71 -7.27
CA LEU A 144 -0.80 -18.45 -8.50
C LEU A 144 -0.26 -17.61 -9.65
N ILE A 145 -0.91 -16.47 -9.91
CA ILE A 145 -0.76 -15.72 -11.17
C ILE A 145 0.24 -14.58 -11.08
N GLN A 146 0.32 -13.95 -9.91
CA GLN A 146 1.15 -12.78 -9.67
C GLN A 146 1.79 -12.82 -8.27
N PRO A 147 2.57 -13.85 -7.96
CA PRO A 147 3.15 -14.02 -6.64
C PRO A 147 3.93 -12.77 -6.21
N PHE A 148 3.83 -12.43 -4.93
CA PHE A 148 4.51 -11.27 -4.35
C PHE A 148 5.95 -11.64 -3.99
N LEU A 149 6.88 -10.73 -4.31
CA LEU A 149 8.26 -10.84 -3.82
C LEU A 149 8.32 -10.37 -2.38
N LYS A 150 8.92 -11.13 -1.49
CA LYS A 150 9.24 -10.71 -0.14
C LYS A 150 10.23 -9.54 -0.17
N GLY A 151 9.85 -8.40 0.40
CA GLY A 151 10.58 -7.14 0.25
C GLY A 151 10.37 -6.45 -1.09
N GLY A 152 9.42 -6.91 -1.89
CA GLY A 152 9.05 -6.32 -3.18
C GLY A 152 8.04 -5.20 -3.08
N LYS A 153 7.81 -4.58 -4.21
CA LYS A 153 6.92 -3.44 -4.40
C LYS A 153 5.79 -3.83 -5.35
N ILE A 154 4.58 -3.87 -4.84
CA ILE A 154 3.40 -4.31 -5.56
C ILE A 154 2.50 -3.11 -5.85
N GLY A 155 2.19 -2.87 -7.11
CA GLY A 155 1.20 -1.87 -7.51
C GLY A 155 -0.20 -2.47 -7.54
N LEU A 156 -1.15 -1.83 -6.85
CA LEU A 156 -2.55 -2.21 -6.84
C LEU A 156 -3.36 -1.21 -7.68
N PHE A 157 -3.86 -1.67 -8.81
CA PHE A 157 -4.63 -0.87 -9.75
C PHE A 157 -6.11 -1.23 -9.70
N GLY A 158 -6.97 -0.25 -9.89
CA GLY A 158 -8.40 -0.48 -10.00
C GLY A 158 -9.19 0.80 -9.78
N GLY A 159 -10.34 0.89 -10.42
CA GLY A 159 -11.29 1.99 -10.25
C GLY A 159 -11.93 2.00 -8.86
N ALA A 160 -12.86 2.93 -8.64
CA ALA A 160 -13.65 2.95 -7.44
C ALA A 160 -14.60 1.75 -7.37
N GLY A 161 -14.81 1.17 -6.18
CA GLY A 161 -15.79 0.12 -5.94
C GLY A 161 -15.41 -1.29 -6.42
N VAL A 162 -14.15 -1.53 -6.81
CA VAL A 162 -13.67 -2.87 -7.22
C VAL A 162 -13.10 -3.72 -6.09
N GLY A 163 -13.16 -3.22 -4.84
CA GLY A 163 -12.74 -3.97 -3.65
C GLY A 163 -11.27 -3.81 -3.25
N LYS A 164 -10.59 -2.71 -3.63
CA LYS A 164 -9.20 -2.44 -3.21
C LYS A 164 -9.01 -2.56 -1.70
N THR A 165 -9.82 -1.84 -0.93
CA THR A 165 -9.76 -1.83 0.54
C THR A 165 -9.96 -3.22 1.13
N VAL A 166 -10.90 -4.00 0.59
CA VAL A 166 -11.18 -5.37 1.04
C VAL A 166 -9.97 -6.29 0.82
N VAL A 167 -9.29 -6.17 -0.33
CA VAL A 167 -8.06 -6.93 -0.61
C VAL A 167 -6.95 -6.51 0.36
N ILE A 168 -6.76 -5.21 0.59
CA ILE A 168 -5.77 -4.69 1.56
C ILE A 168 -6.04 -5.26 2.95
N MET A 169 -7.28 -5.18 3.43
CA MET A 169 -7.65 -5.71 4.76
C MET A 169 -7.43 -7.22 4.87
N GLU A 170 -7.76 -7.99 3.83
CA GLU A 170 -7.51 -9.43 3.84
C GLU A 170 -6.02 -9.76 3.89
N LEU A 171 -5.18 -9.03 3.15
CA LEU A 171 -3.73 -9.18 3.22
C LEU A 171 -3.20 -8.87 4.63
N ILE A 172 -3.67 -7.78 5.26
CA ILE A 172 -3.31 -7.43 6.64
C ILE A 172 -3.72 -8.54 7.61
N ASN A 173 -4.95 -9.04 7.50
CA ASN A 173 -5.46 -10.12 8.33
C ASN A 173 -4.64 -11.40 8.15
N ASN A 174 -4.30 -11.75 6.92
CA ASN A 174 -3.55 -12.96 6.61
C ASN A 174 -2.11 -12.90 7.13
N VAL A 175 -1.44 -11.75 7.01
CA VAL A 175 -0.10 -11.54 7.59
C VAL A 175 -0.15 -11.61 9.11
N ALA A 176 -1.13 -10.99 9.73
CA ALA A 176 -1.28 -11.00 11.18
C ALA A 176 -1.48 -12.42 11.74
N LYS A 177 -2.30 -13.24 11.07
CA LYS A 177 -2.67 -14.58 11.56
C LYS A 177 -1.69 -15.67 11.16
N ASN A 178 -1.15 -15.62 9.94
CA ASN A 178 -0.39 -16.75 9.37
C ASN A 178 1.13 -16.52 9.35
N HIS A 179 1.58 -15.27 9.27
CA HIS A 179 3.01 -14.95 9.24
C HIS A 179 3.54 -14.37 10.56
N GLY A 180 2.65 -14.02 11.50
CA GLY A 180 3.05 -13.36 12.75
C GLY A 180 3.68 -11.99 12.57
N GLY A 181 3.64 -11.44 11.34
CA GLY A 181 4.19 -10.15 10.97
C GLY A 181 3.32 -8.97 11.38
N PHE A 182 3.79 -7.78 11.05
CA PHE A 182 3.10 -6.52 11.31
C PHE A 182 2.73 -5.84 10.00
N SER A 183 1.73 -4.99 10.07
CA SER A 183 1.32 -4.16 8.94
C SER A 183 1.34 -2.69 9.32
N VAL A 184 1.72 -1.86 8.37
CA VAL A 184 1.66 -0.40 8.51
C VAL A 184 0.87 0.14 7.32
N PHE A 185 -0.13 0.96 7.60
CA PHE A 185 -0.94 1.61 6.58
C PHE A 185 -0.64 3.10 6.57
N ALA A 186 -0.15 3.61 5.44
CA ALA A 186 0.08 5.02 5.20
C ALA A 186 -0.99 5.57 4.25
N GLY A 187 -1.95 6.31 4.80
CA GLY A 187 -2.98 7.02 4.04
C GLY A 187 -2.46 8.35 3.53
N VAL A 188 -2.18 8.43 2.23
CA VAL A 188 -1.56 9.60 1.58
C VAL A 188 -2.60 10.35 0.77
N GLY A 189 -3.06 11.49 1.28
CA GLY A 189 -4.02 12.34 0.60
C GLY A 189 -5.40 11.73 0.40
N GLU A 190 -5.77 10.74 1.21
CA GLU A 190 -7.07 10.07 1.15
C GLU A 190 -8.15 10.83 1.94
N ARG A 191 -9.41 10.46 1.72
CA ARG A 191 -10.54 11.07 2.42
C ARG A 191 -10.57 10.63 3.87
N THR A 192 -10.82 11.57 4.77
CA THR A 192 -10.97 11.32 6.22
C THR A 192 -11.98 10.21 6.53
N ARG A 193 -13.11 10.18 5.79
CA ARG A 193 -14.13 9.15 5.96
C ARG A 193 -13.60 7.75 5.64
N GLU A 194 -12.88 7.59 4.53
CA GLU A 194 -12.33 6.30 4.10
C GLU A 194 -11.27 5.79 5.10
N GLY A 195 -10.45 6.70 5.64
CA GLY A 195 -9.50 6.36 6.70
C GLY A 195 -10.18 5.91 8.01
N ASN A 196 -11.29 6.56 8.38
CA ASN A 196 -12.08 6.18 9.55
C ASN A 196 -12.79 4.84 9.34
N ASP A 197 -13.41 4.64 8.17
CA ASP A 197 -14.06 3.38 7.80
C ASP A 197 -13.06 2.22 7.88
N LEU A 198 -11.85 2.38 7.33
CA LEU A 198 -10.78 1.37 7.40
C LEU A 198 -10.38 1.03 8.85
N TRP A 199 -10.23 2.04 9.71
CA TRP A 199 -9.90 1.81 11.12
C TRP A 199 -11.02 1.07 11.87
N LEU A 200 -12.29 1.38 11.60
CA LEU A 200 -13.43 0.67 12.17
C LEU A 200 -13.47 -0.79 11.67
N GLU A 201 -13.34 -1.02 10.39
CA GLU A 201 -13.33 -2.36 9.79
C GLU A 201 -12.19 -3.23 10.31
N MET A 202 -10.98 -2.65 10.49
CA MET A 202 -9.85 -3.37 11.12
C MET A 202 -10.11 -3.68 12.60
N THR A 203 -10.86 -2.83 13.28
CA THR A 203 -11.26 -3.07 14.67
C THR A 203 -12.30 -4.19 14.76
N GLU A 204 -13.31 -4.18 13.91
CA GLU A 204 -14.35 -5.21 13.84
C GLU A 204 -13.79 -6.57 13.43
N SER A 205 -12.84 -6.61 12.50
CA SER A 205 -12.14 -7.84 12.10
C SER A 205 -11.15 -8.38 13.13
N GLY A 206 -10.88 -7.61 14.20
CA GLY A 206 -9.98 -7.97 15.29
C GLY A 206 -8.48 -7.88 14.95
N VAL A 207 -8.12 -7.27 13.83
CA VAL A 207 -6.73 -6.95 13.46
C VAL A 207 -6.16 -5.86 14.35
N ILE A 208 -6.99 -4.90 14.72
CA ILE A 208 -6.70 -3.82 15.65
C ILE A 208 -7.59 -3.95 16.88
N LYS A 209 -6.98 -3.79 18.05
CA LYS A 209 -7.69 -3.61 19.33
C LYS A 209 -7.32 -2.23 19.87
N PRO A 210 -8.21 -1.25 19.79
CA PRO A 210 -7.94 0.11 20.24
C PRO A 210 -7.48 0.16 21.69
N GLY A 211 -6.35 0.81 21.95
CA GLY A 211 -5.75 0.89 23.29
C GLY A 211 -5.03 -0.37 23.78
N ASP A 212 -4.94 -1.42 22.97
CA ASP A 212 -4.23 -2.67 23.28
C ASP A 212 -3.17 -2.98 22.20
N PRO A 213 -1.97 -2.40 22.30
CA PRO A 213 -0.89 -2.64 21.33
C PRO A 213 -0.40 -4.09 21.32
N ALA A 214 -0.53 -4.82 22.42
CA ALA A 214 -0.05 -6.20 22.53
C ALA A 214 -0.85 -7.16 21.66
N HIS A 215 -2.14 -6.87 21.43
CA HIS A 215 -3.04 -7.68 20.61
C HIS A 215 -3.38 -7.03 19.27
N SER A 216 -2.74 -5.93 18.93
CA SER A 216 -2.86 -5.26 17.64
C SER A 216 -1.71 -5.63 16.70
N LYS A 217 -1.99 -5.71 15.40
CA LYS A 217 -1.02 -6.13 14.37
C LYS A 217 -0.80 -5.08 13.28
N ALA A 218 -1.54 -3.98 13.33
CA ALA A 218 -1.42 -2.91 12.36
C ALA A 218 -1.27 -1.55 13.04
N ALA A 219 -0.48 -0.66 12.43
CA ALA A 219 -0.38 0.77 12.75
C ALA A 219 -0.87 1.59 11.57
N LEU A 220 -1.61 2.67 11.83
CA LEU A 220 -2.16 3.54 10.80
C LEU A 220 -1.55 4.94 10.91
N ILE A 221 -1.11 5.48 9.77
CA ILE A 221 -0.53 6.81 9.67
C ILE A 221 -1.28 7.58 8.59
N TYR A 222 -1.88 8.70 8.93
CA TYR A 222 -2.70 9.48 8.01
C TYR A 222 -2.13 10.86 7.76
N GLY A 223 -1.98 11.21 6.47
CA GLY A 223 -1.84 12.55 5.94
C GLY A 223 -2.95 12.78 4.92
N GLN A 224 -4.11 13.23 5.42
CA GLN A 224 -5.36 13.25 4.66
C GLN A 224 -5.41 14.40 3.66
N MET A 225 -6.40 14.39 2.75
CA MET A 225 -6.46 15.35 1.64
C MET A 225 -6.70 16.81 2.10
N THR A 226 -7.18 17.02 3.31
CA THR A 226 -7.35 18.36 3.91
C THR A 226 -6.08 18.90 4.55
N GLU A 227 -5.06 18.07 4.73
CA GLU A 227 -3.80 18.47 5.32
C GLU A 227 -2.89 19.18 4.30
N PRO A 228 -1.95 20.02 4.75
CA PRO A 228 -1.06 20.76 3.85
C PRO A 228 -0.17 19.80 3.03
N PRO A 229 0.36 20.25 1.89
CA PRO A 229 1.15 19.41 1.00
C PRO A 229 2.42 18.85 1.66
N GLY A 230 2.99 19.54 2.66
CA GLY A 230 4.11 19.00 3.44
C GLY A 230 3.76 17.71 4.16
N ALA A 231 2.59 17.67 4.84
CA ALA A 231 2.12 16.47 5.51
C ALA A 231 1.87 15.32 4.51
N ARG A 232 1.17 15.60 3.41
CA ARG A 232 0.87 14.59 2.39
C ARG A 232 2.13 14.04 1.70
N LEU A 233 3.17 14.85 1.57
CA LEU A 233 4.46 14.44 1.01
C LEU A 233 5.28 13.56 1.98
N ARG A 234 5.14 13.76 3.30
CA ARG A 234 5.99 13.10 4.31
C ARG A 234 5.34 11.90 4.98
N VAL A 235 4.01 11.79 4.94
CA VAL A 235 3.28 10.72 5.64
C VAL A 235 3.69 9.30 5.17
N ALA A 236 4.00 9.12 3.88
CA ALA A 236 4.51 7.84 3.37
C ALA A 236 5.88 7.48 3.99
N LEU A 237 6.75 8.48 4.18
CA LEU A 237 8.05 8.31 4.86
C LEU A 237 7.86 7.96 6.34
N THR A 238 6.88 8.57 7.00
CA THR A 238 6.51 8.22 8.39
C THR A 238 6.08 6.78 8.51
N GLY A 239 5.15 6.34 7.64
CA GLY A 239 4.71 4.94 7.60
C GLY A 239 5.86 3.97 7.32
N LEU A 240 6.70 4.29 6.35
CA LEU A 240 7.88 3.49 6.03
C LEU A 240 8.85 3.40 7.21
N THR A 241 9.09 4.50 7.94
CA THR A 241 9.97 4.50 9.11
C THR A 241 9.46 3.58 10.22
N VAL A 242 8.14 3.56 10.47
CA VAL A 242 7.53 2.61 11.41
C VAL A 242 7.69 1.16 10.93
N ALA A 243 7.49 0.90 9.64
CA ALA A 243 7.67 -0.44 9.05
C ALA A 243 9.13 -0.92 9.12
N GLU A 244 10.09 -0.03 8.84
CA GLU A 244 11.52 -0.33 8.94
C GLU A 244 11.97 -0.69 10.35
N TYR A 245 11.36 -0.10 11.38
CA TYR A 245 11.67 -0.49 12.75
C TYR A 245 11.37 -1.97 13.00
N PHE A 246 10.21 -2.44 12.57
CA PHE A 246 9.86 -3.86 12.73
C PHE A 246 10.78 -4.79 11.93
N ARG A 247 11.20 -4.37 10.73
CA ARG A 247 12.20 -5.10 9.93
C ARG A 247 13.55 -5.16 10.63
N ASP A 248 14.07 -4.01 11.07
CA ASP A 248 15.47 -3.86 11.48
C ASP A 248 15.70 -4.24 12.95
N ALA A 249 14.75 -3.90 13.84
CA ALA A 249 14.87 -4.14 15.27
C ALA A 249 14.21 -5.44 15.74
N GLU A 250 13.08 -5.83 15.13
CA GLU A 250 12.35 -7.04 15.52
C GLU A 250 12.58 -8.22 14.54
N GLY A 251 13.24 -7.99 13.41
CA GLY A 251 13.50 -9.03 12.41
C GLY A 251 12.22 -9.56 11.77
N ALA A 252 11.17 -8.75 11.72
CA ALA A 252 9.87 -9.16 11.26
C ALA A 252 9.67 -8.95 9.75
N ASP A 253 8.78 -9.75 9.18
CA ASP A 253 8.23 -9.49 7.85
C ASP A 253 7.06 -8.52 7.99
N THR A 254 7.22 -7.33 7.44
CA THR A 254 6.27 -6.24 7.57
C THR A 254 5.64 -5.91 6.23
N LEU A 255 4.32 -5.75 6.20
CA LEU A 255 3.61 -5.17 5.07
C LEU A 255 3.45 -3.66 5.26
N LEU A 256 3.83 -2.91 4.24
CA LEU A 256 3.57 -1.48 4.15
C LEU A 256 2.54 -1.21 3.06
N PHE A 257 1.41 -0.67 3.45
CA PHE A 257 0.38 -0.21 2.51
C PHE A 257 0.50 1.30 2.32
N ILE A 258 0.51 1.76 1.07
CA ILE A 258 0.53 3.18 0.72
C ILE A 258 -0.71 3.46 -0.15
N ASP A 259 -1.65 4.19 0.37
CA ASP A 259 -2.86 4.60 -0.34
C ASP A 259 -3.01 6.13 -0.26
N ASN A 260 -2.69 6.84 -1.30
CA ASN A 260 -2.37 6.48 -2.67
C ASN A 260 -0.99 7.06 -3.05
N ILE A 261 -0.12 6.28 -3.69
CA ILE A 261 1.24 6.75 -4.06
C ILE A 261 1.20 7.93 -5.04
N PHE A 262 0.18 8.05 -5.88
CA PHE A 262 0.01 9.21 -6.75
C PHE A 262 -0.10 10.52 -5.97
N ARG A 263 -0.76 10.49 -4.80
CA ARG A 263 -0.91 11.68 -3.94
C ARG A 263 0.42 12.15 -3.35
N PHE A 264 1.36 11.22 -3.14
CA PHE A 264 2.74 11.56 -2.77
C PHE A 264 3.39 12.41 -3.87
N THR A 265 3.30 12.01 -5.14
CA THR A 265 3.87 12.79 -6.25
C THR A 265 3.14 14.11 -6.45
N GLN A 266 1.82 14.14 -6.30
CA GLN A 266 1.02 15.37 -6.36
C GLN A 266 1.43 16.37 -5.28
N ALA A 267 1.57 15.93 -4.03
CA ALA A 267 2.03 16.77 -2.92
C ALA A 267 3.45 17.31 -3.19
N GLY A 268 4.32 16.49 -3.77
CA GLY A 268 5.66 16.90 -4.20
C GLY A 268 5.63 18.02 -5.25
N SER A 269 4.71 17.98 -6.21
CA SER A 269 4.55 19.04 -7.20
C SER A 269 4.05 20.33 -6.57
N GLU A 270 3.12 20.26 -5.63
CA GLU A 270 2.62 21.42 -4.87
C GLU A 270 3.76 22.08 -4.04
N VAL A 271 4.53 21.27 -3.32
CA VAL A 271 5.71 21.75 -2.56
C VAL A 271 6.74 22.39 -3.50
N SER A 272 7.04 21.74 -4.62
CA SER A 272 7.98 22.26 -5.62
C SER A 272 7.58 23.63 -6.16
N ALA A 273 6.29 23.84 -6.43
CA ALA A 273 5.73 25.11 -6.84
C ALA A 273 5.88 26.19 -5.75
N LEU A 274 5.60 25.85 -4.49
CA LEU A 274 5.78 26.76 -3.34
C LEU A 274 7.24 27.16 -3.11
N LEU A 275 8.16 26.27 -3.46
CA LEU A 275 9.60 26.55 -3.40
C LEU A 275 10.11 27.36 -4.61
N GLY A 276 9.25 27.64 -5.59
CA GLY A 276 9.61 28.39 -6.80
C GLY A 276 10.51 27.61 -7.76
N ARG A 277 10.50 26.28 -7.71
CA ARG A 277 11.25 25.43 -8.65
C ARG A 277 10.57 25.42 -10.02
N MET A 278 11.36 25.43 -11.08
CA MET A 278 10.82 25.32 -12.45
C MET A 278 10.18 23.95 -12.65
N PRO A 279 8.91 23.89 -13.08
CA PRO A 279 8.23 22.60 -13.30
C PRO A 279 8.84 21.84 -14.48
N SER A 280 8.80 20.53 -14.42
CA SER A 280 9.11 19.62 -15.52
C SER A 280 7.87 19.33 -16.39
N ALA A 281 7.90 18.27 -17.18
CA ALA A 281 6.78 17.87 -18.04
C ALA A 281 5.47 17.71 -17.23
N VAL A 282 4.35 18.16 -17.83
CA VAL A 282 2.99 18.10 -17.24
C VAL A 282 2.85 18.84 -15.90
N GLY A 283 3.82 19.68 -15.53
CA GLY A 283 3.78 20.46 -14.28
C GLY A 283 4.33 19.74 -13.04
N TYR A 284 4.91 18.55 -13.18
CA TYR A 284 5.54 17.84 -12.07
C TYR A 284 6.86 18.48 -11.62
N GLN A 285 7.30 18.14 -10.42
CA GLN A 285 8.59 18.57 -9.87
C GLN A 285 9.77 18.02 -10.69
N PRO A 286 10.86 18.78 -10.84
CA PRO A 286 12.03 18.34 -11.60
C PRO A 286 12.78 17.17 -10.96
N ASN A 287 12.60 16.96 -9.66
CA ASN A 287 13.22 15.88 -8.88
C ASN A 287 12.26 14.71 -8.58
N LEU A 288 11.17 14.56 -9.35
CA LEU A 288 10.18 13.49 -9.17
C LEU A 288 10.80 12.09 -9.06
N ALA A 289 11.69 11.76 -9.99
CA ALA A 289 12.33 10.44 -10.00
C ALA A 289 13.23 10.22 -8.77
N THR A 290 13.91 11.26 -8.31
CA THR A 290 14.76 11.18 -7.11
C THR A 290 13.93 11.00 -5.85
N GLU A 291 12.88 11.79 -5.65
CA GLU A 291 11.99 11.68 -4.50
C GLU A 291 11.29 10.31 -4.44
N MET A 292 10.82 9.81 -5.60
CA MET A 292 10.24 8.47 -5.70
C MET A 292 11.29 7.39 -5.40
N GLY A 293 12.50 7.51 -5.96
CA GLY A 293 13.61 6.59 -5.72
C GLY A 293 14.00 6.51 -4.25
N GLU A 294 14.15 7.65 -3.57
CA GLU A 294 14.47 7.72 -2.14
C GLU A 294 13.44 6.97 -1.27
N LEU A 295 12.16 7.06 -1.60
CA LEU A 295 11.11 6.31 -0.92
C LEU A 295 11.20 4.82 -1.26
N GLN A 296 11.26 4.48 -2.55
CA GLN A 296 11.13 3.11 -3.03
C GLN A 296 12.34 2.22 -2.69
N GLU A 297 13.57 2.77 -2.71
CA GLU A 297 14.79 2.00 -2.40
C GLU A 297 14.92 1.58 -0.93
N ARG A 298 14.21 2.26 -0.03
CA ARG A 298 14.12 1.84 1.38
C ARG A 298 13.23 0.61 1.59
N ILE A 299 12.32 0.35 0.65
CA ILE A 299 11.39 -0.78 0.67
C ILE A 299 12.13 -2.00 0.09
N THR A 300 12.63 -2.86 0.96
CA THR A 300 13.45 -4.02 0.57
C THR A 300 13.52 -5.05 1.68
N SER A 301 13.99 -6.25 1.33
CA SER A 301 14.42 -7.28 2.28
C SER A 301 15.84 -7.06 2.72
N THR A 302 16.08 -7.22 4.02
CA THR A 302 17.41 -7.25 4.61
C THR A 302 17.70 -8.65 5.17
N LYS A 303 18.92 -8.88 5.62
CA LYS A 303 19.31 -10.13 6.30
C LYS A 303 18.55 -10.36 7.62
N LYS A 304 17.87 -9.33 8.16
CA LYS A 304 17.12 -9.40 9.42
C LYS A 304 15.63 -9.65 9.22
N GLY A 305 15.03 -9.00 8.25
CA GLY A 305 13.60 -9.04 7.97
C GLY A 305 13.26 -8.35 6.66
N SER A 306 11.97 -8.16 6.37
CA SER A 306 11.53 -7.53 5.13
C SER A 306 10.47 -6.46 5.33
N VAL A 307 10.47 -5.48 4.42
CA VAL A 307 9.34 -4.59 4.18
C VAL A 307 8.84 -4.84 2.77
N THR A 308 7.67 -5.43 2.65
CA THR A 308 6.97 -5.64 1.38
C THR A 308 5.89 -4.57 1.26
N SER A 309 5.82 -3.85 0.14
CA SER A 309 4.82 -2.80 -0.02
C SER A 309 3.74 -3.15 -1.01
N VAL A 310 2.50 -2.77 -0.66
CA VAL A 310 1.35 -2.76 -1.57
C VAL A 310 0.91 -1.31 -1.72
N GLN A 311 1.04 -0.78 -2.92
CA GLN A 311 0.85 0.63 -3.23
C GLN A 311 -0.36 0.79 -4.14
N ALA A 312 -1.41 1.44 -3.64
CA ALA A 312 -2.53 1.81 -4.48
C ALA A 312 -2.08 2.91 -5.46
N ILE A 313 -2.33 2.70 -6.74
CA ILE A 313 -1.91 3.61 -7.79
C ILE A 313 -3.14 4.13 -8.51
N TYR A 314 -3.28 5.45 -8.52
CA TYR A 314 -4.23 6.16 -9.36
C TYR A 314 -3.54 6.59 -10.64
N VAL A 315 -4.17 6.32 -11.77
CA VAL A 315 -3.68 6.71 -13.09
C VAL A 315 -4.55 7.85 -13.60
N PRO A 316 -4.03 9.08 -13.68
CA PRO A 316 -4.81 10.22 -14.18
C PRO A 316 -5.29 9.99 -15.61
N ALA A 317 -6.60 10.17 -15.85
CA ALA A 317 -7.23 10.00 -17.16
C ALA A 317 -6.95 8.64 -17.85
N ASP A 318 -6.62 7.61 -17.08
CA ASP A 318 -6.18 6.29 -17.57
C ASP A 318 -4.93 6.34 -18.47
N ASP A 319 -4.14 7.41 -18.38
CA ASP A 319 -2.91 7.59 -19.14
C ASP A 319 -1.69 7.04 -18.40
N LEU A 320 -1.26 5.85 -18.79
CA LEU A 320 -0.07 5.19 -18.24
C LEU A 320 1.25 5.89 -18.61
N THR A 321 1.22 6.83 -19.55
CA THR A 321 2.41 7.60 -19.98
C THR A 321 2.62 8.86 -19.14
N ASP A 322 1.68 9.21 -18.27
CA ASP A 322 1.85 10.30 -17.33
C ASP A 322 3.10 10.08 -16.44
N PRO A 323 3.94 11.10 -16.23
CA PRO A 323 5.22 10.96 -15.51
C PRO A 323 5.11 10.34 -14.10
N ALA A 324 4.02 10.58 -13.36
CA ALA A 324 3.87 10.05 -12.02
C ALA A 324 3.66 8.52 -11.99
N PRO A 325 2.65 7.93 -12.67
CA PRO A 325 2.54 6.49 -12.77
C PRO A 325 3.75 5.87 -13.49
N ALA A 326 4.26 6.45 -14.57
CA ALA A 326 5.41 5.91 -15.31
C ALA A 326 6.65 5.76 -14.41
N THR A 327 6.95 6.76 -13.57
CA THR A 327 8.05 6.70 -12.60
C THR A 327 7.79 5.62 -11.54
N THR A 328 6.56 5.50 -11.05
CA THR A 328 6.19 4.48 -10.06
C THR A 328 6.33 3.07 -10.63
N PHE A 329 5.87 2.84 -11.87
CA PHE A 329 5.96 1.53 -12.55
C PHE A 329 7.39 1.01 -12.66
N ALA A 330 8.37 1.90 -12.85
CA ALA A 330 9.77 1.50 -12.96
C ALA A 330 10.29 0.77 -11.70
N HIS A 331 9.68 1.00 -10.54
CA HIS A 331 10.07 0.41 -9.26
C HIS A 331 9.28 -0.86 -8.90
N LEU A 332 8.17 -1.16 -9.59
CA LEU A 332 7.30 -2.26 -9.21
C LEU A 332 7.86 -3.63 -9.60
N ASP A 333 7.70 -4.59 -8.71
CA ASP A 333 8.02 -6.01 -8.93
C ASP A 333 6.79 -6.81 -9.39
N ALA A 334 5.60 -6.40 -8.97
CA ALA A 334 4.33 -6.99 -9.39
C ALA A 334 3.24 -5.93 -9.55
N THR A 335 2.28 -6.23 -10.41
CA THR A 335 1.09 -5.41 -10.62
C THR A 335 -0.17 -6.23 -10.44
N THR A 336 -1.04 -5.79 -9.56
CA THR A 336 -2.37 -6.36 -9.32
C THR A 336 -3.40 -5.44 -9.94
N VAL A 337 -4.12 -5.93 -10.93
CA VAL A 337 -5.18 -5.17 -11.62
C VAL A 337 -6.54 -5.68 -11.18
N LEU A 338 -7.34 -4.83 -10.56
CA LEU A 338 -8.72 -5.12 -10.20
C LEU A 338 -9.66 -4.67 -11.31
N SER A 339 -10.50 -5.58 -11.80
CA SER A 339 -11.39 -5.39 -12.94
C SER A 339 -12.84 -5.22 -12.50
N ARG A 340 -13.51 -4.17 -13.00
CA ARG A 340 -14.93 -3.97 -12.79
C ARG A 340 -15.76 -5.06 -13.46
N ALA A 341 -15.35 -5.52 -14.65
CA ALA A 341 -16.02 -6.61 -15.35
C ALA A 341 -16.11 -7.90 -14.51
N LEU A 342 -15.12 -8.18 -13.67
CA LEU A 342 -15.17 -9.32 -12.75
C LEU A 342 -16.14 -9.08 -11.58
N THR A 343 -16.24 -7.85 -11.10
CA THR A 343 -17.22 -7.52 -10.04
C THR A 343 -18.66 -7.64 -10.55
N GLU A 344 -18.91 -7.28 -11.79
CA GLU A 344 -20.24 -7.35 -12.44
C GLU A 344 -20.73 -8.80 -12.57
N ILE A 345 -19.83 -9.77 -12.71
CA ILE A 345 -20.16 -11.20 -12.76
C ILE A 345 -19.98 -11.88 -11.38
N GLY A 346 -19.75 -11.10 -10.33
CA GLY A 346 -19.68 -11.60 -8.94
C GLY A 346 -18.38 -12.34 -8.59
N ILE A 347 -17.29 -12.21 -9.34
CA ILE A 347 -16.00 -12.83 -9.02
C ILE A 347 -15.21 -11.96 -8.04
N TYR A 348 -14.96 -12.48 -6.85
CA TYR A 348 -14.20 -11.82 -5.80
C TYR A 348 -13.10 -12.74 -5.22
N PRO A 349 -11.85 -12.23 -5.01
CA PRO A 349 -11.39 -10.87 -5.35
C PRO A 349 -11.42 -10.64 -6.87
N ALA A 350 -11.72 -9.41 -7.28
CA ALA A 350 -11.89 -9.05 -8.68
C ALA A 350 -10.54 -8.84 -9.41
N VAL A 351 -9.53 -9.64 -9.09
CA VAL A 351 -8.20 -9.59 -9.69
C VAL A 351 -8.24 -10.16 -11.11
N ASP A 352 -7.85 -9.34 -12.08
CA ASP A 352 -7.74 -9.79 -13.47
C ASP A 352 -6.46 -10.62 -13.67
N PRO A 353 -6.59 -11.93 -13.91
CA PRO A 353 -5.42 -12.80 -14.04
C PRO A 353 -4.61 -12.59 -15.32
N LEU A 354 -5.19 -11.96 -16.33
CA LEU A 354 -4.53 -11.68 -17.62
C LEU A 354 -3.81 -10.33 -17.60
N ALA A 355 -4.36 -9.34 -16.91
CA ALA A 355 -3.77 -8.02 -16.77
C ALA A 355 -2.73 -7.91 -15.65
N SER A 356 -2.78 -8.82 -14.68
CA SER A 356 -1.87 -8.83 -13.54
C SER A 356 -0.58 -9.57 -13.85
N THR A 357 0.54 -9.05 -13.35
CA THR A 357 1.89 -9.59 -13.65
C THR A 357 2.79 -9.61 -12.43
N SER A 358 3.80 -10.48 -12.44
CA SER A 358 4.87 -10.50 -11.42
C SER A 358 6.19 -10.89 -12.05
N ARG A 359 7.26 -10.23 -11.65
CA ARG A 359 8.63 -10.54 -12.08
C ARG A 359 9.14 -11.86 -11.51
N ILE A 360 8.62 -12.27 -10.35
CA ILE A 360 9.05 -13.53 -9.72
C ILE A 360 8.28 -14.75 -10.19
N LEU A 361 7.32 -14.62 -11.10
CA LEU A 361 6.71 -15.79 -11.76
C LEU A 361 7.68 -16.35 -12.80
N ASP A 362 8.74 -16.98 -12.29
CA ASP A 362 9.87 -17.57 -13.02
C ASP A 362 10.12 -18.96 -12.40
N PRO A 363 10.33 -20.01 -13.21
CA PRO A 363 10.49 -21.37 -12.70
C PRO A 363 11.67 -21.53 -11.73
N ARG A 364 12.69 -20.66 -11.81
CA ARG A 364 13.83 -20.66 -10.88
C ARG A 364 13.49 -20.17 -9.47
N ILE A 365 12.39 -19.42 -9.31
CA ILE A 365 11.96 -18.83 -8.03
C ILE A 365 10.76 -19.59 -7.47
N VAL A 366 9.69 -19.73 -8.25
CA VAL A 366 8.45 -20.38 -7.79
C VAL A 366 8.42 -21.89 -8.02
N GLY A 367 9.36 -22.44 -8.79
CA GLY A 367 9.42 -23.83 -9.21
C GLY A 367 8.69 -24.09 -10.53
N GLU A 368 9.12 -25.15 -11.24
CA GLU A 368 8.60 -25.49 -12.57
C GLU A 368 7.09 -25.78 -12.55
N GLU A 369 6.63 -26.57 -11.58
CA GLU A 369 5.21 -26.96 -11.50
C GLU A 369 4.29 -25.76 -11.32
N HIS A 370 4.62 -24.84 -10.42
CA HIS A 370 3.84 -23.63 -10.21
C HIS A 370 3.80 -22.77 -11.48
N TYR A 371 4.97 -22.56 -12.08
CA TYR A 371 5.09 -21.77 -13.31
C TYR A 371 4.25 -22.35 -14.45
N ASP A 372 4.37 -23.66 -14.72
CA ASP A 372 3.65 -24.34 -15.79
C ASP A 372 2.12 -24.26 -15.58
N VAL A 373 1.65 -24.52 -14.36
CA VAL A 373 0.22 -24.41 -14.02
C VAL A 373 -0.27 -22.98 -14.24
N ALA A 374 0.48 -21.97 -13.78
CA ALA A 374 0.10 -20.56 -13.99
C ALA A 374 0.02 -20.20 -15.48
N GLN A 375 0.96 -20.67 -16.29
CA GLN A 375 0.96 -20.44 -17.73
C GLN A 375 -0.22 -21.16 -18.45
N LEU A 376 -0.53 -22.38 -18.04
CA LEU A 376 -1.69 -23.12 -18.56
C LEU A 376 -3.00 -22.43 -18.22
N VAL A 377 -3.15 -21.96 -16.97
CA VAL A 377 -4.32 -21.19 -16.53
C VAL A 377 -4.46 -19.91 -17.34
N LYS A 378 -3.40 -19.13 -17.49
CA LYS A 378 -3.40 -17.90 -18.31
C LYS A 378 -3.79 -18.18 -19.77
N ARG A 379 -3.21 -19.21 -20.37
CA ARG A 379 -3.51 -19.60 -21.77
C ARG A 379 -4.98 -19.98 -21.92
N THR A 380 -5.51 -20.80 -21.01
CA THR A 380 -6.91 -21.24 -21.04
C THR A 380 -7.87 -20.04 -20.93
N LEU A 381 -7.59 -19.10 -20.02
CA LEU A 381 -8.37 -17.88 -19.85
C LEU A 381 -8.24 -16.94 -21.03
N GLN A 382 -7.05 -16.83 -21.64
CA GLN A 382 -6.86 -16.01 -22.83
C GLN A 382 -7.65 -16.58 -24.01
N THR A 383 -7.57 -17.89 -24.27
CA THR A 383 -8.37 -18.55 -25.32
C THR A 383 -9.88 -18.33 -25.09
N TYR A 384 -10.33 -18.42 -23.85
CA TYR A 384 -11.73 -18.13 -23.53
C TYR A 384 -12.12 -16.69 -23.85
N LYS A 385 -11.27 -15.73 -23.48
CA LYS A 385 -11.47 -14.31 -23.81
C LYS A 385 -11.57 -14.08 -25.33
N ASP A 386 -10.69 -14.70 -26.10
CA ASP A 386 -10.67 -14.57 -27.57
C ASP A 386 -11.93 -15.19 -28.21
N LEU A 387 -12.52 -16.19 -27.55
CA LEU A 387 -13.76 -16.85 -28.03
C LEU A 387 -15.04 -16.11 -27.58
N GLN A 388 -14.97 -15.18 -26.63
CA GLN A 388 -16.16 -14.51 -26.07
C GLN A 388 -16.98 -13.78 -27.13
N ASP A 389 -16.33 -13.09 -28.08
CA ASP A 389 -17.02 -12.38 -29.17
C ASP A 389 -17.75 -13.36 -30.12
N ILE A 390 -17.13 -14.49 -30.40
CA ILE A 390 -17.72 -15.55 -31.22
C ILE A 390 -18.94 -16.13 -30.50
N ILE A 391 -18.82 -16.44 -29.21
CA ILE A 391 -19.92 -16.97 -28.39
C ILE A 391 -21.08 -15.99 -28.30
N ALA A 392 -20.78 -14.67 -28.15
CA ALA A 392 -21.81 -13.63 -28.07
C ALA A 392 -22.60 -13.45 -29.38
N ILE A 393 -21.97 -13.65 -30.53
CA ILE A 393 -22.59 -13.44 -31.83
C ILE A 393 -23.25 -14.71 -32.38
N LEU A 394 -22.55 -15.84 -32.33
CA LEU A 394 -22.93 -17.08 -32.97
C LEU A 394 -23.49 -18.15 -32.00
N GLY A 395 -23.25 -17.98 -30.71
CA GLY A 395 -23.57 -18.98 -29.70
C GLY A 395 -22.46 -20.02 -29.45
N ILE A 396 -22.56 -20.72 -28.34
CA ILE A 396 -21.57 -21.74 -27.94
C ILE A 396 -21.61 -23.00 -28.84
N ASP A 397 -22.73 -23.25 -29.49
CA ASP A 397 -22.94 -24.46 -30.29
C ASP A 397 -22.09 -24.46 -31.60
N GLU A 398 -21.69 -23.28 -32.08
CA GLU A 398 -20.81 -23.13 -33.24
C GLU A 398 -19.33 -23.40 -32.95
N LEU A 399 -18.97 -23.58 -31.71
CA LEU A 399 -17.59 -23.91 -31.31
C LEU A 399 -17.27 -25.38 -31.59
N SER A 400 -16.03 -25.69 -31.96
CA SER A 400 -15.54 -27.07 -31.99
C SER A 400 -15.59 -27.71 -30.59
N GLU A 401 -15.61 -29.03 -30.51
CA GLU A 401 -15.65 -29.76 -29.24
C GLU A 401 -14.46 -29.42 -28.34
N ASP A 402 -13.26 -29.24 -28.89
CA ASP A 402 -12.08 -28.82 -28.15
C ASP A 402 -12.21 -27.40 -27.60
N GLN A 403 -12.83 -26.49 -28.36
CA GLN A 403 -13.12 -25.13 -27.89
C GLN A 403 -14.18 -25.11 -26.80
N LYS A 404 -15.25 -25.92 -26.93
CA LYS A 404 -16.28 -26.08 -25.90
C LYS A 404 -15.68 -26.59 -24.58
N LEU A 405 -14.78 -27.58 -24.67
CA LEU A 405 -14.07 -28.10 -23.51
C LEU A 405 -13.18 -27.02 -22.85
N THR A 406 -12.44 -26.27 -23.68
CA THR A 406 -11.61 -25.15 -23.19
C THR A 406 -12.45 -24.09 -22.49
N VAL A 407 -13.61 -23.71 -23.05
CA VAL A 407 -14.54 -22.76 -22.46
C VAL A 407 -15.09 -23.28 -21.13
N ALA A 408 -15.48 -24.56 -21.06
CA ALA A 408 -15.97 -25.18 -19.84
C ALA A 408 -14.91 -25.16 -18.72
N ARG A 409 -13.66 -25.52 -19.03
CA ARG A 409 -12.54 -25.45 -18.06
C ARG A 409 -12.23 -24.02 -17.68
N ALA A 410 -12.20 -23.06 -18.62
CA ALA A 410 -11.97 -21.65 -18.34
C ALA A 410 -13.00 -21.06 -17.36
N ARG A 411 -14.29 -21.40 -17.51
CA ARG A 411 -15.35 -20.99 -16.58
C ARG A 411 -15.14 -21.57 -15.16
N LYS A 412 -14.74 -22.84 -15.07
CA LYS A 412 -14.39 -23.47 -13.78
C LYS A 412 -13.19 -22.78 -13.13
N ILE A 413 -12.14 -22.50 -13.91
CA ILE A 413 -10.95 -21.75 -13.45
C ILE A 413 -11.37 -20.37 -12.93
N GLN A 414 -12.15 -19.62 -13.71
CA GLN A 414 -12.59 -18.28 -13.31
C GLN A 414 -13.38 -18.31 -12.00
N ARG A 415 -14.28 -19.27 -11.82
CA ARG A 415 -15.03 -19.46 -10.57
C ARG A 415 -14.14 -19.92 -9.42
N PHE A 416 -13.15 -20.78 -9.68
CA PHE A 416 -12.22 -21.26 -8.65
C PHE A 416 -11.19 -20.22 -8.24
N LEU A 417 -10.91 -19.20 -9.07
CA LEU A 417 -10.13 -18.03 -8.69
C LEU A 417 -10.84 -17.19 -7.62
N SER A 418 -12.18 -17.26 -7.53
CA SER A 418 -12.93 -16.64 -6.44
C SER A 418 -12.64 -17.31 -5.10
N GLN A 419 -12.66 -16.53 -4.02
CA GLN A 419 -12.33 -17.00 -2.68
C GLN A 419 -13.04 -16.16 -1.63
N PRO A 420 -13.65 -16.78 -0.60
CA PRO A 420 -14.23 -16.03 0.51
C PRO A 420 -13.13 -15.45 1.40
N PHE A 421 -13.24 -14.18 1.73
CA PHE A 421 -12.31 -13.47 2.60
C PHE A 421 -12.79 -13.42 4.04
N HIS A 422 -11.88 -13.50 5.00
CA HIS A 422 -12.20 -13.41 6.43
C HIS A 422 -12.82 -12.04 6.77
N VAL A 423 -12.29 -10.97 6.19
CA VAL A 423 -12.81 -9.63 6.43
C VAL A 423 -14.20 -9.38 5.82
N ALA A 424 -14.65 -10.24 4.91
CA ALA A 424 -15.96 -10.16 4.28
C ALA A 424 -16.99 -11.12 4.86
N GLU A 425 -16.67 -11.93 5.86
CA GLU A 425 -17.57 -12.93 6.46
C GLU A 425 -18.90 -12.33 6.91
N GLN A 426 -18.88 -11.17 7.52
CA GLN A 426 -20.09 -10.49 8.03
C GLN A 426 -21.05 -10.09 6.90
N PHE A 427 -20.53 -9.80 5.70
CA PHE A 427 -21.31 -9.36 4.56
C PHE A 427 -21.76 -10.52 3.67
N THR A 428 -20.93 -11.55 3.54
CA THR A 428 -21.18 -12.67 2.63
C THR A 428 -21.84 -13.86 3.31
N GLY A 429 -21.72 -13.96 4.64
CA GLY A 429 -22.16 -15.14 5.41
C GLY A 429 -21.30 -16.39 5.15
N ALA A 430 -20.25 -16.30 4.35
CA ALA A 430 -19.31 -17.38 4.05
C ALA A 430 -18.04 -17.23 4.89
N ALA A 431 -17.62 -18.32 5.55
CA ALA A 431 -16.38 -18.33 6.32
C ALA A 431 -15.18 -18.11 5.40
N GLY A 432 -14.30 -17.18 5.77
CA GLY A 432 -13.09 -16.87 5.02
C GLY A 432 -12.11 -18.04 4.92
N ARG A 433 -11.29 -18.04 3.91
CA ARG A 433 -10.31 -19.08 3.63
C ARG A 433 -8.94 -18.50 3.34
N TYR A 434 -7.96 -18.99 4.05
CA TYR A 434 -6.54 -18.89 3.66
C TYR A 434 -6.16 -20.17 2.91
N VAL A 435 -5.70 -20.06 1.68
CA VAL A 435 -5.34 -21.22 0.85
C VAL A 435 -3.83 -21.22 0.61
N LYS A 436 -3.15 -22.29 1.04
CA LYS A 436 -1.71 -22.44 0.82
C LYS A 436 -1.40 -22.58 -0.66
N ILE A 437 -0.24 -22.08 -1.07
CA ILE A 437 0.20 -22.15 -2.47
C ILE A 437 0.24 -23.58 -3.02
N ALA A 438 0.65 -24.54 -2.22
CA ALA A 438 0.68 -25.95 -2.63
C ALA A 438 -0.72 -26.48 -2.98
N ASP A 439 -1.75 -26.13 -2.18
CA ASP A 439 -3.14 -26.51 -2.42
C ASP A 439 -3.73 -25.76 -3.63
N THR A 440 -3.31 -24.50 -3.80
CA THR A 440 -3.68 -23.68 -4.96
C THR A 440 -3.14 -24.30 -6.25
N VAL A 441 -1.85 -24.58 -6.35
CA VAL A 441 -1.22 -25.21 -7.52
C VAL A 441 -1.83 -26.56 -7.83
N LYS A 442 -2.00 -27.41 -6.81
CA LYS A 442 -2.65 -28.74 -6.92
C LYS A 442 -4.06 -28.63 -7.49
N GLY A 443 -4.86 -27.71 -6.97
CA GLY A 443 -6.25 -27.51 -7.40
C GLY A 443 -6.35 -27.08 -8.85
N PHE A 444 -5.61 -26.05 -9.24
CA PHE A 444 -5.63 -25.54 -10.62
C PHE A 444 -5.02 -26.54 -11.62
N LYS A 445 -3.96 -27.24 -11.25
CA LYS A 445 -3.39 -28.33 -12.07
C LYS A 445 -4.45 -29.39 -12.40
N ALA A 446 -5.16 -29.84 -11.41
CA ALA A 446 -6.22 -30.86 -11.61
C ALA A 446 -7.36 -30.37 -12.52
N ILE A 447 -7.71 -29.09 -12.47
CA ILE A 447 -8.72 -28.49 -13.35
C ILE A 447 -8.21 -28.40 -14.79
N VAL A 448 -6.99 -27.90 -15.04
CA VAL A 448 -6.45 -27.77 -16.41
C VAL A 448 -6.15 -29.13 -17.03
N GLU A 449 -5.81 -30.15 -16.24
CA GLU A 449 -5.63 -31.53 -16.69
C GLU A 449 -6.98 -32.26 -16.98
N GLY A 450 -8.11 -31.64 -16.62
CA GLY A 450 -9.44 -32.19 -16.90
C GLY A 450 -9.95 -33.22 -15.91
N LYS A 451 -9.31 -33.37 -14.74
CA LYS A 451 -9.76 -34.34 -13.71
C LYS A 451 -11.18 -34.08 -13.18
N TYR A 452 -11.67 -32.87 -13.36
CA TYR A 452 -12.95 -32.40 -12.83
C TYR A 452 -13.89 -31.88 -13.93
N ASP A 453 -13.75 -32.38 -15.15
CA ASP A 453 -14.59 -31.96 -16.28
C ASP A 453 -16.07 -32.28 -16.06
N ASP A 454 -16.39 -33.35 -15.31
CA ASP A 454 -17.76 -33.77 -14.97
C ASP A 454 -18.41 -32.97 -13.83
N ILE A 455 -17.67 -32.12 -13.12
CA ILE A 455 -18.18 -31.33 -12.01
C ILE A 455 -18.84 -30.04 -12.52
N PRO A 456 -20.05 -29.69 -12.08
CA PRO A 456 -20.70 -28.44 -12.45
C PRO A 456 -19.88 -27.20 -12.05
N GLU A 457 -19.84 -26.17 -12.91
CA GLU A 457 -19.04 -24.96 -12.66
C GLU A 457 -19.43 -24.22 -11.37
N GLN A 458 -20.67 -24.31 -10.91
CA GLN A 458 -21.15 -23.68 -9.67
C GLN A 458 -20.45 -24.23 -8.44
N ALA A 459 -20.00 -25.49 -8.46
CA ALA A 459 -19.31 -26.11 -7.32
C ALA A 459 -17.96 -25.42 -7.03
N PHE A 460 -17.37 -24.73 -8.01
CA PHE A 460 -16.08 -24.05 -7.90
C PHE A 460 -16.18 -22.63 -7.32
N TYR A 461 -17.39 -22.07 -7.25
CA TYR A 461 -17.59 -20.69 -6.86
C TYR A 461 -17.40 -20.47 -5.36
N MET A 462 -16.59 -19.46 -5.00
CA MET A 462 -16.30 -19.04 -3.61
C MET A 462 -15.89 -20.23 -2.73
N LYS A 463 -14.88 -20.97 -3.17
CA LYS A 463 -14.28 -22.11 -2.44
C LYS A 463 -12.84 -21.80 -2.05
N GLY A 464 -12.39 -22.44 -0.98
CA GLY A 464 -10.99 -22.48 -0.57
C GLY A 464 -10.20 -23.50 -1.42
N PRO A 465 -9.66 -24.56 -0.80
CA PRO A 465 -8.95 -25.62 -1.53
C PRO A 465 -9.92 -26.48 -2.36
N ILE A 466 -9.34 -27.31 -3.24
CA ILE A 466 -10.11 -28.12 -4.20
C ILE A 466 -11.02 -29.16 -3.52
N GLU A 467 -10.68 -29.59 -2.33
CA GLU A 467 -11.47 -30.53 -1.52
C GLU A 467 -12.88 -29.98 -1.23
N GLU A 468 -13.02 -28.69 -0.99
CA GLU A 468 -14.32 -28.04 -0.78
C GLU A 468 -15.18 -28.03 -2.04
N VAL A 469 -14.56 -28.04 -3.22
CA VAL A 469 -15.28 -28.19 -4.51
C VAL A 469 -15.88 -29.58 -4.63
N LEU A 470 -15.11 -30.60 -4.25
CA LEU A 470 -15.57 -31.99 -4.29
C LEU A 470 -16.77 -32.23 -3.34
N GLU A 471 -16.68 -31.70 -2.11
CA GLU A 471 -17.77 -31.74 -1.14
C GLU A 471 -19.04 -31.02 -1.65
N ALA A 472 -18.85 -29.86 -2.29
CA ALA A 472 -19.98 -29.12 -2.87
C ALA A 472 -20.60 -29.87 -4.04
N ALA A 473 -19.80 -30.50 -4.89
CA ALA A 473 -20.31 -31.34 -5.99
C ALA A 473 -21.12 -32.54 -5.50
N GLU A 474 -20.67 -33.22 -4.44
CA GLU A 474 -21.42 -34.32 -3.83
C GLU A 474 -22.76 -33.87 -3.25
N LYS A 475 -22.77 -32.72 -2.53
CA LYS A 475 -24.02 -32.14 -2.02
C LYS A 475 -25.00 -31.77 -3.14
N MET A 476 -24.51 -31.26 -4.27
CA MET A 476 -25.33 -30.93 -5.43
C MET A 476 -25.93 -32.20 -6.07
N LYS A 477 -25.17 -33.30 -6.14
CA LYS A 477 -25.68 -34.62 -6.63
C LYS A 477 -26.74 -35.24 -5.74
N THR A 478 -26.63 -35.02 -4.42
CA THR A 478 -27.61 -35.55 -3.45
C THR A 478 -28.87 -34.70 -3.34
N ALA A 479 -28.84 -33.46 -3.80
CA ALA A 479 -29.97 -32.53 -3.79
C ALA A 479 -30.75 -32.48 -5.11
N ALA A 480 -30.22 -33.07 -6.18
CA ALA A 480 -30.88 -33.26 -7.49
C ALA A 480 -31.53 -34.62 -7.60
#